data_8fb9afd5285fdb935fc95ac186d7608c
#
_entry.id   8fb9afd5285fdb935fc95ac186d7608c
#
_cell.length_a   1.000
_cell.length_b   1.000
_cell.length_c   1.000
_cell.angle_alpha   90.00
_cell.angle_beta   90.00
_cell.angle_gamma   90.00
#
_symmetry.space_group_name_H-M   'P 1'
#
loop_
_entity.id
_entity.type
_entity.pdbx_description
1 polymer ?
#
loop_
_entity_poly.entity_id
_entity_poly.type
_entity_poly.pdbx_seq_one_letter_code
_entity_poly.pdbx_strand_id
1 'polypeptide(L)'
;TAIMVKVVFVVTIIFLYVILRFKRKGDDRKIPKQIEGSHTLEVIWTIIPILLLIVLAVPTVSYTFQLADTKGIDQKVAEGEVRDAVVVNVRANQFWWEFEYPDYGVVTSQDLVVPTDERVYFNLTASDVKHSFWVPAAGGKIDTNTDNVNQFFLTFDSDKSEEAGELFYGQCAELCGDGHAFMDFKVKTVSKDEFTAWIDDMKQATEAPQVEGASAQQGEAIFMESCISCHAVTTNSDTPTALRVAPNLANFGDREMVAGILENNEENVKKWVQNPQKIKPGNKMPSYEDFTEEELTALTDYLMQLKVEE
;
A
#
# COMPACT_ATOMS: atom_id res chain seq x y z
N THR A 1 8.03 17.79 17.58
CA THR A 1 7.01 17.68 18.66
C THR A 1 7.40 18.51 19.89
N ALA A 2 8.63 18.37 20.46
CA ALA A 2 9.04 19.05 21.70
C ALA A 2 8.94 20.60 21.62
N ILE A 3 9.31 21.21 20.49
CA ILE A 3 9.20 22.67 20.27
C ILE A 3 7.73 23.09 20.31
N MET A 4 6.84 22.38 19.62
CA MET A 4 5.41 22.72 19.58
C MET A 4 4.75 22.60 20.95
N VAL A 5 5.08 21.55 21.72
CA VAL A 5 4.58 21.40 23.10
C VAL A 5 5.01 22.59 23.98
N LYS A 6 6.27 23.04 23.88
CA LYS A 6 6.75 24.22 24.64
C LYS A 6 6.02 25.50 24.23
N VAL A 7 5.80 25.71 22.93
CA VAL A 7 5.07 26.91 22.45
C VAL A 7 3.62 26.90 22.98
N VAL A 8 2.91 25.78 22.85
CA VAL A 8 1.53 25.65 23.36
C VAL A 8 1.48 25.88 24.86
N PHE A 9 2.44 25.32 25.62
CA PHE A 9 2.52 25.49 27.06
C PHE A 9 2.70 26.97 27.47
N VAL A 10 3.64 27.67 26.83
CA VAL A 10 3.90 29.11 27.11
C VAL A 10 2.67 29.96 26.78
N VAL A 11 2.05 29.71 25.59
CA VAL A 11 0.86 30.47 25.18
C VAL A 11 -0.30 30.19 26.12
N THR A 12 -0.49 28.96 26.57
CA THR A 12 -1.55 28.58 27.52
C THR A 12 -1.34 29.27 28.88
N ILE A 13 -0.10 29.32 29.39
CA ILE A 13 0.20 30.03 30.66
C ILE A 13 -0.15 31.51 30.53
N ILE A 14 0.31 32.18 29.47
CA ILE A 14 0.01 33.59 29.24
C ILE A 14 -1.48 33.82 29.15
N PHE A 15 -2.20 32.98 28.39
CA PHE A 15 -3.65 33.07 28.24
C PHE A 15 -4.39 32.91 29.56
N LEU A 16 -4.06 31.90 30.35
CA LEU A 16 -4.65 31.71 31.69
C LEU A 16 -4.34 32.87 32.63
N TYR A 17 -3.10 33.36 32.64
CA TYR A 17 -2.71 34.53 33.43
C TYR A 17 -3.58 35.73 33.06
N VAL A 18 -3.74 36.04 31.76
CA VAL A 18 -4.54 37.18 31.31
C VAL A 18 -5.99 37.05 31.75
N ILE A 19 -6.62 35.87 31.54
CA ILE A 19 -8.02 35.66 31.92
C ILE A 19 -8.21 35.80 33.44
N LEU A 20 -7.34 35.18 34.23
CA LEU A 20 -7.51 35.19 35.69
C LEU A 20 -7.19 36.58 36.28
N ARG A 21 -6.18 37.25 35.75
CA ARG A 21 -5.67 38.54 36.32
C ARG A 21 -6.50 39.74 35.88
N PHE A 22 -6.98 39.76 34.64
CA PHE A 22 -7.67 40.90 34.04
C PHE A 22 -9.18 40.68 33.86
N LYS A 23 -9.73 39.66 34.51
CA LYS A 23 -11.19 39.41 34.52
C LYS A 23 -11.91 40.62 35.16
N ARG A 24 -12.88 41.20 34.44
CA ARG A 24 -13.74 42.28 34.97
C ARG A 24 -14.53 41.77 36.16
N LYS A 25 -14.48 42.50 37.24
CA LYS A 25 -15.22 42.22 38.51
C LYS A 25 -16.40 43.20 38.65
N GLY A 26 -17.63 42.66 38.71
CA GLY A 26 -18.82 43.44 39.03
C GLY A 26 -19.07 44.64 38.09
N ASP A 27 -19.51 45.73 38.69
CA ASP A 27 -19.87 46.98 38.01
C ASP A 27 -18.70 47.95 37.76
N ASP A 28 -17.47 47.45 37.68
CA ASP A 28 -16.32 48.31 37.43
C ASP A 28 -16.41 48.93 36.02
N ARG A 29 -16.75 50.26 36.01
CA ARG A 29 -16.88 51.07 34.79
C ARG A 29 -15.61 51.85 34.44
N LYS A 30 -14.50 51.62 35.15
CA LYS A 30 -13.25 52.29 34.88
C LYS A 30 -12.66 51.85 33.57
N ILE A 31 -12.34 52.83 32.72
CA ILE A 31 -11.56 52.58 31.51
C ILE A 31 -10.13 52.27 31.95
N PRO A 32 -9.57 51.10 31.56
CA PRO A 32 -8.22 50.73 31.90
C PRO A 32 -7.22 51.76 31.26
N LYS A 33 -6.09 51.93 31.90
CA LYS A 33 -5.03 52.80 31.37
C LYS A 33 -4.60 52.27 30.01
N GLN A 34 -4.65 53.11 28.99
CA GLN A 34 -4.14 52.79 27.65
C GLN A 34 -2.62 52.81 27.71
N ILE A 35 -2.01 51.72 27.22
CA ILE A 35 -0.56 51.52 27.20
C ILE A 35 -0.13 51.49 25.75
N GLU A 36 0.84 52.28 25.38
CA GLU A 36 1.52 52.21 24.07
C GLU A 36 2.31 50.92 23.97
N GLY A 37 2.52 50.43 22.74
CA GLY A 37 3.30 49.22 22.45
C GLY A 37 4.75 49.37 22.94
N SER A 38 5.45 48.28 23.07
CA SER A 38 6.88 48.24 23.41
C SER A 38 7.67 47.68 22.22
N HIS A 39 8.45 48.55 21.59
CA HIS A 39 9.30 48.16 20.46
C HIS A 39 10.22 46.95 20.80
N THR A 40 10.75 46.93 22.02
CA THR A 40 11.58 45.80 22.47
C THR A 40 10.80 44.49 22.51
N LEU A 41 9.57 44.51 23.04
CA LEU A 41 8.72 43.31 23.05
C LEU A 41 8.33 42.89 21.63
N GLU A 42 8.05 43.82 20.73
CA GLU A 42 7.73 43.56 19.32
C GLU A 42 8.88 42.85 18.64
N VAL A 43 10.11 43.30 18.82
CA VAL A 43 11.30 42.63 18.29
C VAL A 43 11.46 41.23 18.88
N ILE A 44 11.30 41.07 20.20
CA ILE A 44 11.46 39.76 20.86
C ILE A 44 10.45 38.75 20.33
N TRP A 45 9.15 39.08 20.28
CA TRP A 45 8.13 38.13 19.84
C TRP A 45 8.13 37.90 18.31
N THR A 46 8.82 38.72 17.54
CA THR A 46 9.07 38.51 16.13
C THR A 46 10.29 37.61 15.89
N ILE A 47 11.41 37.92 16.55
CA ILE A 47 12.68 37.22 16.30
C ILE A 47 12.64 35.77 16.85
N ILE A 48 12.09 35.55 18.04
CA ILE A 48 12.05 34.21 18.65
C ILE A 48 11.29 33.20 17.75
N PRO A 49 10.06 33.48 17.26
CA PRO A 49 9.38 32.56 16.31
C PRO A 49 10.16 32.34 15.00
N ILE A 50 10.78 33.38 14.46
CA ILE A 50 11.60 33.26 13.24
C ILE A 50 12.76 32.27 13.46
N LEU A 51 13.47 32.38 14.56
CA LEU A 51 14.57 31.46 14.89
C LEU A 51 14.07 30.03 15.08
N LEU A 52 12.93 29.85 15.75
CA LEU A 52 12.30 28.52 15.89
C LEU A 52 11.89 27.92 14.54
N LEU A 53 11.34 28.73 13.63
CA LEU A 53 11.01 28.31 12.28
C LEU A 53 12.27 27.92 11.49
N ILE A 54 13.35 28.61 11.58
CA ILE A 54 14.62 28.24 10.93
C ILE A 54 15.13 26.90 11.47
N VAL A 55 15.09 26.68 12.78
CA VAL A 55 15.48 25.39 13.41
C VAL A 55 14.62 24.23 12.89
N LEU A 56 13.33 24.46 12.60
CA LEU A 56 12.45 23.45 12.03
C LEU A 56 12.63 23.30 10.51
N ALA A 57 12.89 24.39 9.80
CA ALA A 57 13.00 24.38 8.34
C ALA A 57 14.21 23.56 7.85
N VAL A 58 15.36 23.66 8.51
CA VAL A 58 16.58 22.96 8.09
C VAL A 58 16.38 21.43 8.01
N PRO A 59 15.94 20.72 9.06
CA PRO A 59 15.70 19.29 8.95
C PRO A 59 14.55 18.97 7.99
N THR A 60 13.49 19.79 7.94
CA THR A 60 12.36 19.58 7.04
C THR A 60 12.82 19.57 5.58
N VAL A 61 13.58 20.57 5.16
CA VAL A 61 14.13 20.65 3.80
C VAL A 61 15.07 19.49 3.52
N SER A 62 15.97 19.16 4.46
CA SER A 62 16.90 18.03 4.31
C SER A 62 16.16 16.71 4.10
N TYR A 63 15.17 16.38 4.93
CA TYR A 63 14.38 15.16 4.80
C TYR A 63 13.52 15.15 3.53
N THR A 64 13.00 16.30 3.09
CA THR A 64 12.26 16.39 1.82
C THR A 64 13.12 15.95 0.65
N PHE A 65 14.37 16.39 0.58
CA PHE A 65 15.29 15.95 -0.48
C PHE A 65 15.70 14.48 -0.32
N GLN A 66 15.86 13.97 0.89
CA GLN A 66 16.18 12.56 1.14
C GLN A 66 15.04 11.64 0.72
N LEU A 67 13.78 12.00 1.02
CA LEU A 67 12.59 11.22 0.64
C LEU A 67 12.27 11.30 -0.85
N ALA A 68 12.73 12.34 -1.53
CA ALA A 68 12.60 12.49 -2.99
C ALA A 68 13.70 11.78 -3.79
N ASP A 69 14.66 11.13 -3.13
CA ASP A 69 15.80 10.48 -3.80
C ASP A 69 15.40 9.10 -4.35
N THR A 70 14.96 9.07 -5.59
CA THR A 70 14.57 7.85 -6.35
C THR A 70 15.63 7.37 -7.33
N LYS A 71 16.88 7.82 -7.21
CA LYS A 71 17.98 7.49 -8.14
C LYS A 71 18.26 5.99 -8.29
N GLY A 72 17.88 5.17 -7.30
CA GLY A 72 18.00 3.72 -7.39
C GLY A 72 17.16 3.11 -8.54
N ILE A 73 16.05 3.77 -8.94
CA ILE A 73 15.23 3.33 -10.08
C ILE A 73 15.97 3.47 -11.40
N ASP A 74 16.73 4.58 -11.55
CA ASP A 74 17.43 4.92 -12.79
C ASP A 74 18.79 4.22 -12.94
N GLN A 75 19.17 3.38 -11.99
CA GLN A 75 20.42 2.64 -12.04
C GLN A 75 20.45 1.77 -13.31
N LYS A 76 21.40 2.06 -14.18
CA LYS A 76 21.62 1.26 -15.38
C LYS A 76 22.32 -0.02 -15.00
N VAL A 77 21.72 -1.14 -15.36
CA VAL A 77 22.32 -2.48 -15.27
C VAL A 77 22.63 -2.98 -16.68
N ALA A 78 23.66 -3.79 -16.81
CA ALA A 78 23.94 -4.47 -18.07
C ALA A 78 22.83 -5.49 -18.39
N GLU A 79 22.70 -5.83 -19.67
CA GLU A 79 21.69 -6.81 -20.10
C GLU A 79 21.93 -8.15 -19.39
N GLY A 80 20.92 -8.63 -18.65
CA GLY A 80 20.99 -9.86 -17.86
C GLY A 80 21.49 -9.70 -16.41
N GLU A 81 21.80 -8.49 -15.97
CA GLU A 81 22.12 -8.20 -14.57
C GLU A 81 20.91 -7.63 -13.84
N VAL A 82 20.80 -7.97 -12.55
CA VAL A 82 19.75 -7.44 -11.64
C VAL A 82 20.32 -6.23 -10.88
N ARG A 83 19.51 -5.21 -10.64
CA ARG A 83 19.91 -4.06 -9.83
C ARG A 83 20.18 -4.48 -8.39
N ASP A 84 21.05 -3.74 -7.71
CA ASP A 84 21.21 -3.89 -6.25
C ASP A 84 19.95 -3.47 -5.48
N ALA A 85 19.13 -2.59 -6.07
CA ALA A 85 17.92 -2.08 -5.46
C ALA A 85 16.68 -2.81 -6.00
N VAL A 86 15.78 -3.24 -5.14
CA VAL A 86 14.49 -3.81 -5.52
C VAL A 86 13.59 -2.73 -6.09
N VAL A 87 13.11 -2.92 -7.32
CA VAL A 87 12.14 -2.04 -7.97
C VAL A 87 10.84 -2.80 -8.23
N VAL A 88 9.72 -2.20 -7.86
CA VAL A 88 8.38 -2.75 -8.07
C VAL A 88 7.55 -1.76 -8.88
N ASN A 89 7.01 -2.21 -10.00
CA ASN A 89 5.98 -1.50 -10.73
C ASN A 89 4.63 -1.82 -10.10
N VAL A 90 3.97 -0.82 -9.56
CA VAL A 90 2.64 -0.95 -8.95
C VAL A 90 1.63 -0.38 -9.93
N ARG A 91 0.63 -1.20 -10.27
CA ARG A 91 -0.49 -0.77 -11.08
C ARG A 91 -1.80 -0.94 -10.30
N ALA A 92 -2.47 0.20 -10.05
CA ALA A 92 -3.77 0.23 -9.41
C ALA A 92 -4.89 0.01 -10.43
N ASN A 93 -5.88 -0.78 -10.05
CA ASN A 93 -7.10 -1.06 -10.83
C ASN A 93 -8.31 -1.01 -9.91
N GLN A 94 -9.50 -0.77 -10.41
CA GLN A 94 -10.74 -0.84 -9.63
C GLN A 94 -11.18 -2.30 -9.42
N PHE A 95 -11.01 -2.95 -8.25
CA PHE A 95 -10.45 -2.44 -6.99
C PHE A 95 -9.41 -3.43 -6.47
N TRP A 96 -8.27 -3.51 -7.14
CA TRP A 96 -7.18 -4.45 -6.85
C TRP A 96 -5.83 -3.88 -7.25
N TRP A 97 -4.75 -4.51 -6.76
CA TRP A 97 -3.37 -4.08 -6.98
C TRP A 97 -2.57 -5.14 -7.72
N GLU A 98 -1.84 -4.73 -8.75
CA GLU A 98 -0.83 -5.53 -9.43
C GLU A 98 0.55 -5.07 -9.01
N PHE A 99 1.43 -6.04 -8.78
CA PHE A 99 2.83 -5.84 -8.46
C PHE A 99 3.69 -6.59 -9.47
N GLU A 100 4.50 -5.86 -10.23
CA GLU A 100 5.46 -6.42 -11.17
C GLU A 100 6.86 -6.12 -10.69
N TYR A 101 7.71 -7.12 -10.66
CA TYR A 101 9.14 -7.03 -10.36
C TYR A 101 9.91 -7.08 -11.68
N PRO A 102 10.16 -5.94 -12.35
CA PRO A 102 10.61 -5.91 -13.74
C PRO A 102 11.98 -6.52 -13.94
N ASP A 103 12.88 -6.41 -12.95
CA ASP A 103 14.22 -6.98 -13.04
C ASP A 103 14.24 -8.51 -12.95
N TYR A 104 13.13 -9.10 -12.50
CA TYR A 104 12.97 -10.54 -12.31
C TYR A 104 11.96 -11.17 -13.28
N GLY A 105 11.19 -10.36 -13.99
CA GLY A 105 10.14 -10.82 -14.90
C GLY A 105 8.95 -11.46 -14.18
N VAL A 106 8.71 -11.11 -12.93
CA VAL A 106 7.67 -11.69 -12.06
C VAL A 106 6.51 -10.72 -11.88
N VAL A 107 5.27 -11.25 -11.96
CA VAL A 107 4.03 -10.51 -11.68
C VAL A 107 3.19 -11.25 -10.64
N THR A 108 2.74 -10.51 -9.64
CA THR A 108 1.75 -10.98 -8.66
C THR A 108 0.66 -9.92 -8.45
N SER A 109 -0.33 -10.24 -7.63
CA SER A 109 -1.43 -9.33 -7.30
C SER A 109 -1.83 -9.47 -5.85
N GLN A 110 -2.27 -8.37 -5.22
CA GLN A 110 -2.80 -8.28 -3.87
C GLN A 110 -1.77 -8.47 -2.74
N ASP A 111 -0.78 -9.35 -2.91
CA ASP A 111 0.30 -9.55 -1.95
C ASP A 111 1.61 -9.00 -2.54
N LEU A 112 2.17 -8.02 -1.87
CA LEU A 112 3.46 -7.40 -2.16
C LEU A 112 4.50 -8.03 -1.23
N VAL A 113 5.51 -8.69 -1.78
CA VAL A 113 6.61 -9.26 -1.01
C VAL A 113 7.84 -8.37 -1.15
N VAL A 114 8.46 -7.99 -0.05
CA VAL A 114 9.60 -7.05 -0.04
C VAL A 114 10.65 -7.45 0.98
N PRO A 115 11.95 -7.20 0.70
CA PRO A 115 13.00 -7.42 1.67
C PRO A 115 12.98 -6.34 2.77
N THR A 116 13.44 -6.72 3.99
CA THR A 116 13.69 -5.80 5.10
C THR A 116 15.04 -5.09 4.94
N ASP A 117 15.20 -3.95 5.66
CA ASP A 117 16.44 -3.16 5.81
C ASP A 117 17.03 -2.58 4.51
N GLU A 118 16.32 -2.73 3.40
CA GLU A 118 16.70 -2.18 2.11
C GLU A 118 15.66 -1.19 1.59
N ARG A 119 16.06 -0.30 0.68
CA ARG A 119 15.11 0.56 -0.03
C ARG A 119 14.43 -0.24 -1.12
N VAL A 120 13.11 -0.32 -1.03
CA VAL A 120 12.26 -0.82 -2.11
C VAL A 120 11.68 0.37 -2.84
N TYR A 121 11.95 0.48 -4.12
CA TYR A 121 11.51 1.57 -4.98
C TYR A 121 10.25 1.19 -5.74
N PHE A 122 9.34 2.14 -5.87
CA PHE A 122 8.05 1.94 -6.50
C PHE A 122 7.83 2.89 -7.67
N ASN A 123 7.46 2.33 -8.82
CA ASN A 123 6.87 3.06 -9.93
C ASN A 123 5.34 2.89 -9.86
N LEU A 124 4.60 3.98 -9.69
CA LEU A 124 3.18 3.97 -9.43
C LEU A 124 2.37 4.44 -10.63
N THR A 125 1.47 3.59 -11.12
CA THR A 125 0.55 3.86 -12.22
C THR A 125 -0.86 3.39 -11.89
N ALA A 126 -1.84 3.79 -12.68
CA ALA A 126 -3.20 3.29 -12.63
C ALA A 126 -3.70 2.93 -14.03
N SER A 127 -4.61 1.95 -14.13
CA SER A 127 -5.20 1.53 -15.42
C SER A 127 -6.49 2.26 -15.78
N ASP A 128 -7.19 2.84 -14.80
CA ASP A 128 -8.56 3.30 -14.95
C ASP A 128 -8.82 4.68 -14.35
N VAL A 129 -8.73 4.85 -13.05
CA VAL A 129 -8.92 6.12 -12.34
C VAL A 129 -7.74 6.39 -11.42
N LYS A 130 -7.69 7.55 -10.80
CA LYS A 130 -6.69 7.85 -9.77
C LYS A 130 -6.97 7.00 -8.52
N HIS A 131 -5.89 6.40 -7.97
CA HIS A 131 -5.83 5.77 -6.66
C HIS A 131 -4.65 6.35 -5.88
N SER A 132 -4.40 5.90 -4.66
CA SER A 132 -3.22 6.28 -3.89
C SER A 132 -2.68 5.07 -3.14
N PHE A 133 -1.43 4.73 -3.40
CA PHE A 133 -0.73 3.62 -2.75
C PHE A 133 -0.26 4.05 -1.37
N TRP A 134 -0.63 3.29 -0.34
CA TRP A 134 -0.28 3.62 1.03
C TRP A 134 -0.10 2.37 1.90
N VAL A 135 1.06 2.28 2.53
CA VAL A 135 1.36 1.35 3.62
C VAL A 135 1.56 2.19 4.88
N PRO A 136 0.50 2.39 5.71
CA PRO A 136 0.51 3.36 6.82
C PRO A 136 1.65 3.17 7.81
N ALA A 137 2.03 1.93 8.08
CA ALA A 137 3.10 1.61 9.03
C ALA A 137 4.52 1.87 8.47
N ALA A 138 4.68 1.92 7.14
CA ALA A 138 5.98 2.06 6.49
C ALA A 138 6.28 3.51 6.06
N GLY A 139 5.26 4.30 5.69
CA GLY A 139 5.54 5.66 5.24
C GLY A 139 4.34 6.46 4.72
N GLY A 140 4.65 7.50 3.96
CA GLY A 140 3.67 8.35 3.31
C GLY A 140 2.96 7.66 2.15
N LYS A 141 1.87 8.28 1.68
CA LYS A 141 1.12 7.83 0.50
C LYS A 141 1.52 8.62 -0.73
N ILE A 142 1.45 7.96 -1.89
CA ILE A 142 1.66 8.59 -3.20
C ILE A 142 0.55 8.14 -4.16
N ASP A 143 0.05 9.08 -4.95
CA ASP A 143 -1.00 8.82 -5.92
C ASP A 143 -0.51 7.96 -7.09
N THR A 144 -1.40 7.13 -7.61
CA THR A 144 -1.25 6.39 -8.86
C THR A 144 -2.12 7.05 -9.92
N ASN A 145 -1.55 7.42 -11.05
CA ASN A 145 -2.24 8.12 -12.12
C ASN A 145 -2.22 7.30 -13.42
N THR A 146 -3.16 7.60 -14.32
CA THR A 146 -3.27 6.94 -15.62
C THR A 146 -2.28 7.45 -16.67
N ASP A 147 -1.83 8.69 -16.52
CA ASP A 147 -1.04 9.45 -17.49
C ASP A 147 0.33 9.89 -16.99
N ASN A 148 0.67 9.54 -15.74
CA ASN A 148 1.93 9.89 -15.11
C ASN A 148 2.42 8.78 -14.20
N VAL A 149 3.72 8.55 -14.19
CA VAL A 149 4.38 7.61 -13.26
C VAL A 149 4.92 8.40 -12.08
N ASN A 150 4.38 8.16 -10.90
CA ASN A 150 4.94 8.66 -9.65
C ASN A 150 5.94 7.66 -9.08
N GLN A 151 6.97 8.18 -8.41
CA GLN A 151 8.07 7.38 -7.88
C GLN A 151 8.34 7.72 -6.43
N PHE A 152 8.60 6.73 -5.62
CA PHE A 152 9.07 6.88 -4.25
C PHE A 152 9.73 5.58 -3.76
N PHE A 153 10.22 5.57 -2.53
CA PHE A 153 10.71 4.35 -1.88
C PHE A 153 10.13 4.19 -0.48
N LEU A 154 10.09 2.97 -0.02
CA LEU A 154 9.87 2.60 1.39
C LEU A 154 11.04 1.76 1.87
N THR A 155 11.24 1.75 3.18
CA THR A 155 12.16 0.82 3.87
C THR A 155 11.39 0.18 5.01
N PHE A 156 11.46 -1.14 5.08
CA PHE A 156 10.83 -1.94 6.10
C PHE A 156 11.92 -2.39 7.08
N ASP A 157 11.85 -1.90 8.29
CA ASP A 157 12.81 -2.21 9.36
C ASP A 157 12.56 -3.63 9.88
N SER A 158 13.58 -4.47 9.98
CA SER A 158 13.45 -5.88 10.35
C SER A 158 12.86 -6.08 11.75
N ASP A 159 13.30 -5.28 12.76
CA ASP A 159 12.80 -5.41 14.12
C ASP A 159 11.29 -5.10 14.19
N LYS A 160 10.85 -4.04 13.48
CA LYS A 160 9.43 -3.67 13.42
C LYS A 160 8.61 -4.65 12.58
N SER A 161 9.21 -5.27 11.59
CA SER A 161 8.58 -6.31 10.79
C SER A 161 8.31 -7.55 11.62
N GLU A 162 9.28 -7.99 12.43
CA GLU A 162 9.11 -9.10 13.37
C GLU A 162 8.02 -8.80 14.42
N GLU A 163 8.02 -7.57 15.00
CA GLU A 163 6.98 -7.13 15.94
C GLU A 163 5.57 -7.13 15.31
N ALA A 164 5.47 -6.87 14.01
CA ALA A 164 4.21 -6.86 13.25
C ALA A 164 3.80 -8.24 12.72
N GLY A 165 4.60 -9.30 12.96
CA GLY A 165 4.39 -10.63 12.40
C GLY A 165 4.65 -10.69 10.90
N GLU A 166 5.60 -9.89 10.40
CA GLU A 166 6.06 -9.83 9.01
C GLU A 166 4.98 -9.47 7.98
N LEU A 167 3.83 -9.02 8.44
CA LEU A 167 2.68 -8.70 7.60
C LEU A 167 2.14 -7.30 7.89
N PHE A 168 2.17 -6.43 6.87
CA PHE A 168 1.62 -5.09 6.93
C PHE A 168 0.36 -4.95 6.09
N TYR A 169 -0.48 -4.00 6.48
CA TYR A 169 -1.63 -3.56 5.69
C TYR A 169 -1.24 -2.46 4.72
N GLY A 170 -1.64 -2.63 3.46
CA GLY A 170 -1.68 -1.59 2.46
C GLY A 170 -3.11 -1.30 2.02
N GLN A 171 -3.38 -0.06 1.64
CA GLN A 171 -4.72 0.37 1.26
C GLN A 171 -4.71 1.47 0.20
N CYS A 172 -5.82 1.60 -0.51
CA CYS A 172 -6.07 2.77 -1.35
C CYS A 172 -6.42 3.98 -0.48
N ALA A 173 -5.73 5.10 -0.70
CA ALA A 173 -5.91 6.33 0.07
C ALA A 173 -6.44 7.50 -0.79
N GLU A 174 -7.05 7.22 -1.97
CA GLU A 174 -7.74 8.18 -2.83
C GLU A 174 -9.08 7.60 -3.27
N LEU A 175 -10.16 8.37 -3.12
CA LEU A 175 -11.51 7.92 -3.47
C LEU A 175 -11.59 7.55 -4.97
N CYS A 176 -11.76 6.26 -5.26
CA CYS A 176 -11.68 5.70 -6.60
C CYS A 176 -12.97 5.03 -7.09
N GLY A 177 -14.05 5.05 -6.31
CA GLY A 177 -15.34 4.45 -6.64
C GLY A 177 -15.94 3.63 -5.50
N ASP A 178 -16.98 2.85 -5.81
CA ASP A 178 -17.80 2.14 -4.80
C ASP A 178 -17.02 1.14 -3.94
N GLY A 179 -16.03 0.47 -4.53
CA GLY A 179 -15.16 -0.49 -3.84
C GLY A 179 -13.93 0.12 -3.17
N HIS A 180 -13.83 1.47 -3.09
CA HIS A 180 -12.67 2.15 -2.53
C HIS A 180 -12.28 1.66 -1.13
N ALA A 181 -13.25 1.54 -0.22
CA ALA A 181 -13.02 1.10 1.16
C ALA A 181 -12.59 -0.39 1.29
N PHE A 182 -12.66 -1.14 0.20
CA PHE A 182 -12.31 -2.56 0.12
C PHE A 182 -11.09 -2.81 -0.78
N MET A 183 -10.38 -1.76 -1.18
CA MET A 183 -9.21 -1.86 -2.06
C MET A 183 -7.93 -1.95 -1.22
N ASP A 184 -7.86 -2.99 -0.40
CA ASP A 184 -6.73 -3.30 0.46
C ASP A 184 -5.78 -4.31 -0.21
N PHE A 185 -4.55 -4.37 0.29
CA PHE A 185 -3.53 -5.35 -0.07
C PHE A 185 -2.66 -5.69 1.13
N LYS A 186 -1.86 -6.75 1.02
CA LYS A 186 -0.90 -7.15 2.05
C LYS A 186 0.53 -6.86 1.60
N VAL A 187 1.38 -6.59 2.57
CA VAL A 187 2.83 -6.49 2.37
C VAL A 187 3.48 -7.50 3.29
N LYS A 188 4.02 -8.57 2.69
CA LYS A 188 4.83 -9.57 3.37
C LYS A 188 6.28 -9.09 3.35
N THR A 189 6.85 -8.90 4.52
CA THR A 189 8.25 -8.51 4.67
C THR A 189 9.08 -9.73 5.03
N VAL A 190 10.18 -9.92 4.35
CA VAL A 190 11.04 -11.08 4.51
C VAL A 190 12.51 -10.66 4.54
N SER A 191 13.42 -11.51 5.00
CA SER A 191 14.85 -11.26 4.86
C SER A 191 15.26 -11.20 3.38
N LYS A 192 16.43 -10.65 3.10
CA LYS A 192 16.96 -10.60 1.71
C LYS A 192 17.11 -11.98 1.08
N ASP A 193 17.54 -12.95 1.87
CA ASP A 193 17.76 -14.32 1.39
C ASP A 193 16.41 -15.00 1.08
N GLU A 194 15.41 -14.82 1.94
CA GLU A 194 14.04 -15.32 1.72
C GLU A 194 13.38 -14.61 0.53
N PHE A 195 13.61 -13.30 0.36
CA PHE A 195 13.14 -12.59 -0.83
C PHE A 195 13.72 -13.18 -2.11
N THR A 196 15.03 -13.49 -2.10
CA THR A 196 15.70 -14.11 -3.25
C THR A 196 15.12 -15.50 -3.53
N ALA A 197 14.91 -16.33 -2.51
CA ALA A 197 14.29 -17.64 -2.64
C ALA A 197 12.87 -17.52 -3.21
N TRP A 198 12.04 -16.62 -2.65
CA TRP A 198 10.69 -16.36 -3.16
C TRP A 198 10.68 -15.93 -4.63
N ILE A 199 11.61 -15.04 -5.04
CA ILE A 199 11.75 -14.65 -6.46
C ILE A 199 12.10 -15.85 -7.33
N ASP A 200 12.98 -16.73 -6.87
CA ASP A 200 13.40 -17.91 -7.63
C ASP A 200 12.24 -18.92 -7.77
N ASP A 201 11.43 -19.11 -6.73
CA ASP A 201 10.21 -19.91 -6.76
C ASP A 201 9.18 -19.31 -7.73
N MET A 202 8.96 -18.00 -7.63
CA MET A 202 8.08 -17.28 -8.56
C MET A 202 8.54 -17.39 -10.02
N LYS A 203 9.84 -17.37 -10.30
CA LYS A 203 10.39 -17.56 -11.67
C LYS A 203 10.18 -18.97 -12.19
N GLN A 204 10.11 -19.98 -11.33
CA GLN A 204 9.90 -21.37 -11.73
C GLN A 204 8.43 -21.62 -12.07
N ALA A 205 7.49 -20.88 -11.53
CA ALA A 205 6.05 -21.01 -11.79
C ALA A 205 5.62 -20.38 -13.15
N THR A 206 6.37 -20.68 -14.22
CA THR A 206 6.10 -20.22 -15.59
C THR A 206 4.98 -21.00 -16.28
N GLU A 207 4.63 -22.17 -15.75
CA GLU A 207 3.50 -23.01 -16.19
C GLU A 207 2.51 -23.13 -15.04
N ALA A 208 1.23 -23.35 -15.38
CA ALA A 208 0.21 -23.62 -14.35
C ALA A 208 0.60 -24.89 -13.57
N PRO A 209 0.54 -24.85 -12.22
CA PRO A 209 0.89 -26.00 -11.41
C PRO A 209 -0.02 -27.20 -11.73
N GLN A 210 0.54 -28.39 -11.72
CA GLN A 210 -0.25 -29.61 -11.80
C GLN A 210 -0.99 -29.85 -10.51
N VAL A 211 -2.31 -29.98 -10.59
CA VAL A 211 -3.15 -30.18 -9.42
C VAL A 211 -3.46 -31.64 -9.17
N GLU A 212 -3.56 -32.03 -7.92
CA GLU A 212 -3.82 -33.39 -7.50
C GLU A 212 -5.28 -33.59 -7.05
N GLY A 213 -5.83 -34.76 -7.40
CA GLY A 213 -7.18 -35.14 -7.01
C GLY A 213 -8.25 -34.81 -8.05
N ALA A 214 -9.27 -35.64 -8.13
CA ALA A 214 -10.33 -35.53 -9.13
C ALA A 214 -11.15 -34.22 -9.01
N SER A 215 -11.33 -33.71 -7.78
CA SER A 215 -12.04 -32.46 -7.51
C SER A 215 -11.27 -31.28 -8.09
N ALA A 216 -9.98 -31.14 -7.79
CA ALA A 216 -9.16 -30.04 -8.29
C ALA A 216 -8.98 -30.10 -9.81
N GLN A 217 -8.87 -31.29 -10.42
CA GLN A 217 -8.85 -31.46 -11.89
C GLN A 217 -10.16 -31.01 -12.54
N GLN A 218 -11.31 -31.29 -11.92
CA GLN A 218 -12.58 -30.74 -12.34
C GLN A 218 -12.63 -29.23 -12.21
N GLY A 219 -12.08 -28.68 -11.10
CA GLY A 219 -11.95 -27.23 -10.86
C GLY A 219 -11.08 -26.55 -11.90
N GLU A 220 -9.96 -27.18 -12.31
CA GLU A 220 -9.12 -26.72 -13.41
C GLU A 220 -9.92 -26.60 -14.72
N ALA A 221 -10.71 -27.61 -15.07
CA ALA A 221 -11.55 -27.58 -16.25
C ALA A 221 -12.56 -26.41 -16.21
N ILE A 222 -13.22 -26.19 -15.08
CA ILE A 222 -14.13 -25.05 -14.84
C ILE A 222 -13.36 -23.71 -14.98
N PHE A 223 -12.17 -23.62 -14.40
CA PHE A 223 -11.34 -22.43 -14.49
C PHE A 223 -10.95 -22.11 -15.93
N MET A 224 -10.53 -23.09 -16.69
CA MET A 224 -10.15 -22.95 -18.10
C MET A 224 -11.33 -22.54 -18.99
N GLU A 225 -12.56 -22.93 -18.65
CA GLU A 225 -13.76 -22.53 -19.38
C GLU A 225 -14.22 -21.11 -19.02
N SER A 226 -14.19 -20.74 -17.74
CA SER A 226 -14.90 -19.55 -17.24
C SER A 226 -14.02 -18.43 -16.73
N CYS A 227 -12.74 -18.69 -16.36
CA CYS A 227 -11.92 -17.75 -15.61
C CYS A 227 -10.63 -17.32 -16.33
N ILE A 228 -10.01 -18.23 -17.12
CA ILE A 228 -8.70 -18.03 -17.75
C ILE A 228 -8.68 -16.84 -18.74
N SER A 229 -9.82 -16.46 -19.28
CA SER A 229 -9.93 -15.30 -20.18
C SER A 229 -9.55 -13.97 -19.53
N CYS A 230 -9.60 -13.91 -18.20
CA CYS A 230 -9.31 -12.72 -17.42
C CYS A 230 -8.13 -12.90 -16.44
N HIS A 231 -8.02 -14.09 -15.83
CA HIS A 231 -7.03 -14.41 -14.81
C HIS A 231 -5.87 -15.24 -15.36
N ALA A 232 -4.63 -14.81 -15.08
CA ALA A 232 -3.46 -15.64 -15.33
C ALA A 232 -3.18 -16.54 -14.12
N VAL A 233 -2.59 -17.72 -14.36
CA VAL A 233 -2.11 -18.66 -13.35
C VAL A 233 -0.60 -18.96 -13.50
N THR A 234 0.10 -18.08 -14.17
CA THR A 234 1.57 -18.09 -14.34
C THR A 234 2.14 -16.76 -13.89
N THR A 235 3.35 -16.79 -13.38
CA THR A 235 3.98 -15.61 -12.74
C THR A 235 4.75 -14.72 -13.70
N ASN A 236 4.95 -15.15 -14.97
CA ASN A 236 5.76 -14.40 -15.92
C ASN A 236 5.10 -13.07 -16.35
N SER A 237 5.94 -12.11 -16.68
CA SER A 237 5.53 -10.77 -17.14
C SER A 237 5.33 -10.67 -18.66
N ASP A 238 5.34 -11.78 -19.39
CA ASP A 238 5.29 -11.80 -20.87
C ASP A 238 3.94 -11.29 -21.41
N THR A 239 2.87 -11.47 -20.63
CA THR A 239 1.58 -10.91 -21.00
C THR A 239 1.63 -9.39 -20.99
N PRO A 240 1.34 -8.70 -22.12
CA PRO A 240 1.30 -7.25 -22.16
C PRO A 240 0.40 -6.67 -21.08
N THR A 241 0.85 -5.62 -20.41
CA THR A 241 0.15 -4.97 -19.29
C THR A 241 -1.31 -4.61 -19.62
N ALA A 242 -1.59 -4.21 -20.86
CA ALA A 242 -2.95 -3.88 -21.32
C ALA A 242 -3.91 -5.09 -21.33
N LEU A 243 -3.40 -6.31 -21.36
CA LEU A 243 -4.19 -7.56 -21.35
C LEU A 243 -4.34 -8.15 -19.94
N ARG A 244 -3.65 -7.63 -18.94
CA ARG A 244 -3.77 -8.02 -17.54
C ARG A 244 -4.97 -7.29 -16.91
N VAL A 245 -6.17 -7.80 -17.17
CA VAL A 245 -7.45 -7.14 -16.81
C VAL A 245 -8.01 -7.59 -15.46
N ALA A 246 -7.45 -8.65 -14.87
CA ALA A 246 -7.82 -9.18 -13.56
C ALA A 246 -6.58 -9.62 -12.76
N PRO A 247 -6.70 -9.81 -11.44
CA PRO A 247 -5.60 -10.28 -10.61
C PRO A 247 -4.97 -11.58 -11.12
N ASN A 248 -3.63 -11.63 -11.16
CA ASN A 248 -2.91 -12.87 -11.38
C ASN A 248 -3.16 -13.81 -10.18
N LEU A 249 -3.41 -15.09 -10.43
CA LEU A 249 -3.75 -16.08 -9.42
C LEU A 249 -2.70 -17.18 -9.25
N ALA A 250 -1.52 -17.07 -9.86
CA ALA A 250 -0.48 -18.10 -9.82
C ALA A 250 -0.09 -18.56 -8.41
N ASN A 251 -0.12 -17.64 -7.44
CA ASN A 251 0.18 -17.88 -6.03
C ASN A 251 -1.06 -17.68 -5.14
N PHE A 252 -2.24 -17.99 -5.63
CA PHE A 252 -3.49 -17.74 -4.90
C PHE A 252 -3.59 -18.53 -3.60
N GLY A 253 -3.13 -19.77 -3.59
CA GLY A 253 -3.15 -20.64 -2.42
C GLY A 253 -2.16 -20.24 -1.31
N ASP A 254 -1.20 -19.36 -1.61
CA ASP A 254 -0.24 -18.83 -0.64
C ASP A 254 -0.73 -17.53 0.03
N ARG A 255 -1.83 -16.95 -0.46
CA ARG A 255 -2.32 -15.66 0.02
C ARG A 255 -3.10 -15.79 1.32
N GLU A 256 -2.91 -14.80 2.19
CA GLU A 256 -3.70 -14.64 3.41
C GLU A 256 -5.16 -14.24 3.13
N MET A 257 -5.40 -13.55 2.01
CA MET A 257 -6.70 -12.92 1.75
C MET A 257 -7.21 -13.19 0.35
N VAL A 258 -8.50 -13.48 0.24
CA VAL A 258 -9.24 -13.42 -1.02
C VAL A 258 -9.81 -12.02 -1.23
N ALA A 259 -9.71 -11.50 -2.45
CA ALA A 259 -10.13 -10.14 -2.83
C ALA A 259 -9.51 -9.01 -2.00
N GLY A 260 -8.45 -9.29 -1.22
CA GLY A 260 -7.76 -8.37 -0.34
C GLY A 260 -8.43 -8.09 1.01
N ILE A 261 -9.62 -8.65 1.27
CA ILE A 261 -10.46 -8.30 2.44
C ILE A 261 -11.05 -9.47 3.21
N LEU A 262 -11.18 -10.64 2.60
CA LEU A 262 -11.67 -11.85 3.28
C LEU A 262 -10.51 -12.80 3.53
N GLU A 263 -10.55 -13.52 4.64
CA GLU A 263 -9.61 -14.61 4.91
C GLU A 263 -9.66 -15.64 3.78
N ASN A 264 -8.50 -16.11 3.33
CA ASN A 264 -8.41 -17.08 2.25
C ASN A 264 -8.71 -18.49 2.77
N ASN A 265 -9.97 -18.86 2.68
CA ASN A 265 -10.48 -20.17 3.04
C ASN A 265 -11.59 -20.58 2.07
N GLU A 266 -11.93 -21.86 2.08
CA GLU A 266 -12.93 -22.46 1.17
C GLU A 266 -14.27 -21.70 1.17
N GLU A 267 -14.80 -21.36 2.35
CA GLU A 267 -16.10 -20.68 2.48
C GLU A 267 -16.08 -19.30 1.81
N ASN A 268 -15.03 -18.54 2.04
CA ASN A 268 -14.91 -17.17 1.52
C ASN A 268 -14.59 -17.14 0.02
N VAL A 269 -13.81 -18.11 -0.48
CA VAL A 269 -13.57 -18.25 -1.93
C VAL A 269 -14.88 -18.55 -2.65
N LYS A 270 -15.68 -19.51 -2.18
CA LYS A 270 -17.00 -19.81 -2.72
C LYS A 270 -17.92 -18.59 -2.74
N LYS A 271 -18.02 -17.88 -1.60
CA LYS A 271 -18.82 -16.64 -1.50
C LYS A 271 -18.37 -15.57 -2.48
N TRP A 272 -17.06 -15.42 -2.64
CA TRP A 272 -16.49 -14.45 -3.57
C TRP A 272 -16.84 -14.79 -5.01
N VAL A 273 -16.66 -16.03 -5.43
CA VAL A 273 -16.97 -16.50 -6.79
C VAL A 273 -18.46 -16.36 -7.08
N GLN A 274 -19.33 -16.76 -6.15
CA GLN A 274 -20.77 -16.68 -6.35
C GLN A 274 -21.26 -15.25 -6.55
N ASN A 275 -20.86 -14.31 -5.70
CA ASN A 275 -21.35 -12.93 -5.79
C ASN A 275 -20.30 -11.91 -5.32
N PRO A 276 -19.30 -11.58 -6.15
CA PRO A 276 -18.27 -10.61 -5.81
C PRO A 276 -18.82 -9.19 -5.60
N GLN A 277 -19.92 -8.83 -6.26
CA GLN A 277 -20.55 -7.51 -6.13
C GLN A 277 -21.12 -7.26 -4.73
N LYS A 278 -21.62 -8.31 -4.07
CA LYS A 278 -22.15 -8.23 -2.70
C LYS A 278 -21.04 -7.97 -1.68
N ILE A 279 -19.82 -8.42 -1.96
CA ILE A 279 -18.66 -8.33 -1.06
C ILE A 279 -17.86 -7.05 -1.33
N LYS A 280 -17.58 -6.79 -2.60
CA LYS A 280 -16.84 -5.60 -3.06
C LYS A 280 -17.60 -4.92 -4.20
N PRO A 281 -18.53 -4.00 -3.88
CA PRO A 281 -19.35 -3.32 -4.88
C PRO A 281 -18.52 -2.60 -5.96
N GLY A 282 -18.99 -2.63 -7.19
CA GLY A 282 -18.37 -1.95 -8.32
C GLY A 282 -17.14 -2.65 -8.91
N ASN A 283 -16.74 -3.83 -8.40
CA ASN A 283 -15.69 -4.63 -9.06
C ASN A 283 -16.17 -5.17 -10.44
N LYS A 284 -15.23 -5.58 -11.28
CA LYS A 284 -15.53 -6.01 -12.66
C LYS A 284 -15.69 -7.52 -12.81
N MET A 285 -15.48 -8.30 -11.75
CA MET A 285 -15.64 -9.75 -11.79
C MET A 285 -17.12 -10.11 -11.90
N PRO A 286 -17.53 -10.95 -12.87
CA PRO A 286 -18.90 -11.43 -12.98
C PRO A 286 -19.27 -12.34 -11.80
N SER A 287 -20.57 -12.43 -11.50
CA SER A 287 -21.11 -13.37 -10.51
C SER A 287 -21.38 -14.72 -11.18
N TYR A 288 -21.08 -15.80 -10.45
CA TYR A 288 -21.33 -17.19 -10.86
C TYR A 288 -22.35 -17.84 -9.92
N GLU A 289 -23.52 -17.20 -9.78
CA GLU A 289 -24.58 -17.65 -8.87
C GLU A 289 -25.21 -18.98 -9.30
N ASP A 290 -25.09 -19.34 -10.58
CA ASP A 290 -25.62 -20.57 -11.14
C ASP A 290 -24.70 -21.80 -10.93
N PHE A 291 -23.47 -21.59 -10.42
CA PHE A 291 -22.58 -22.72 -10.09
C PHE A 291 -23.16 -23.53 -8.94
N THR A 292 -23.16 -24.84 -9.11
CA THR A 292 -23.55 -25.79 -8.05
C THR A 292 -22.49 -25.79 -6.92
N GLU A 293 -22.88 -26.28 -5.75
CA GLU A 293 -21.93 -26.41 -4.62
C GLU A 293 -20.76 -27.35 -4.97
N GLU A 294 -20.99 -28.37 -5.82
CA GLU A 294 -19.93 -29.26 -6.28
C GLU A 294 -18.94 -28.55 -7.21
N GLU A 295 -19.42 -27.74 -8.13
CA GLU A 295 -18.56 -26.92 -9.01
C GLU A 295 -17.76 -25.86 -8.23
N LEU A 296 -18.38 -25.20 -7.25
CA LEU A 296 -17.70 -24.25 -6.38
C LEU A 296 -16.63 -24.92 -5.53
N THR A 297 -16.91 -26.12 -5.00
CA THR A 297 -15.93 -26.90 -4.25
C THR A 297 -14.75 -27.28 -5.14
N ALA A 298 -15.02 -27.81 -6.32
CA ALA A 298 -14.01 -28.21 -7.28
C ALA A 298 -13.12 -27.02 -7.71
N LEU A 299 -13.73 -25.88 -8.02
CA LEU A 299 -13.00 -24.66 -8.36
C LEU A 299 -12.15 -24.15 -7.19
N THR A 300 -12.67 -24.22 -5.96
CA THR A 300 -11.92 -23.82 -4.76
C THR A 300 -10.74 -24.74 -4.52
N ASP A 301 -10.93 -26.08 -4.65
CA ASP A 301 -9.85 -27.07 -4.52
C ASP A 301 -8.72 -26.81 -5.53
N TYR A 302 -9.07 -26.41 -6.75
CA TYR A 302 -8.10 -25.99 -7.76
C TYR A 302 -7.35 -24.74 -7.34
N LEU A 303 -8.08 -23.67 -7.00
CA LEU A 303 -7.48 -22.35 -6.65
C LEU A 303 -6.57 -22.44 -5.43
N MET A 304 -6.94 -23.26 -4.43
CA MET A 304 -6.13 -23.44 -3.21
C MET A 304 -4.84 -24.25 -3.45
N GLN A 305 -4.73 -24.95 -4.58
CA GLN A 305 -3.50 -25.63 -5.01
C GLN A 305 -2.61 -24.74 -5.90
N LEU A 306 -3.06 -23.56 -6.31
CA LEU A 306 -2.21 -22.59 -7.01
C LEU A 306 -1.22 -21.97 -6.03
N LYS A 307 -0.14 -22.67 -5.76
CA LYS A 307 0.93 -22.30 -4.85
C LYS A 307 2.27 -22.26 -5.55
N VAL A 308 3.13 -21.38 -5.05
CA VAL A 308 4.50 -21.17 -5.52
C VAL A 308 5.49 -21.46 -4.38
N GLU A 309 5.09 -21.19 -3.14
CA GLU A 309 5.85 -21.53 -1.93
C GLU A 309 5.58 -23.01 -1.54
N GLU A 310 6.66 -23.79 -1.25
CA GLU A 310 6.56 -25.19 -0.77
C GLU A 310 6.21 -25.27 0.73
#